data_e0e37635406422ce6b47a70c2e6da2a3
#
_entry.id   e0e37635406422ce6b47a70c2e6da2a3
#
_cell.length_a   1.000
_cell.length_b   1.000
_cell.length_c   1.000
_cell.angle_alpha   90.00
_cell.angle_beta   90.00
_cell.angle_gamma   90.00
#
_symmetry.space_group_name_H-M   'P 1'
#
loop_
_entity.id
_entity.type
_entity.pdbx_description
1 polymer ?
#
loop_
_entity_poly.entity_id
_entity_poly.type
_entity_poly.pdbx_seq_one_letter_code
_entity_poly.pdbx_strand_id
1 'polypeptide(L)'
;MSGFEVKNVFEHVDMLAYEIGPRKAGSRGDRRTVEYLSSKLREYGLKVHVQEFGFVGRTRRLAFMLSLGLLFLSLTFFLPPLRSLLLWSLFLLLSEFSGRILPGQKTCNLLAEMKGEGERKVLLAHRDSASCVSRPRLLEVSSLFLPLSLLLPSFLLLLRLLFPPLWPWGGFLSLFLFALFPSLRLLSLSSSVSPGANDNASGVALLLEVARVCSQLNPVPPLLLAFTGAEEEGLWGSKALASGGVLRREDRILNVDTVGVGRVHLVVGSGLLRRRETPRGLNEEVRRCLKEEGLRPGEWWTVFSAHDHLPLLRKGFSATTLTADTGLRRDSSLFRFFRIPKAGRRGWRYLHTEEDLPPRLELSTLERVGKALLRFAGAGEGPAG
;
A
#
# COMPACT_ATOMS: atom_id res chain seq x y z
N MET A 1 -3.48 21.06 -25.02
CA MET A 1 -2.40 20.98 -24.03
C MET A 1 -1.24 20.26 -24.62
N SER A 2 -0.28 20.97 -25.02
CA SER A 2 1.02 20.43 -25.37
C SER A 2 1.74 20.13 -24.06
N GLY A 3 1.78 18.91 -23.65
CA GLY A 3 2.59 18.73 -22.48
C GLY A 3 2.62 17.32 -21.92
N PHE A 4 1.50 16.62 -21.78
CA PHE A 4 1.52 15.25 -21.27
C PHE A 4 1.96 14.28 -22.37
N GLU A 5 3.06 13.59 -22.13
CA GLU A 5 3.61 12.62 -23.07
C GLU A 5 3.74 11.25 -22.38
N VAL A 6 2.93 10.28 -22.82
CA VAL A 6 2.99 8.91 -22.28
C VAL A 6 4.35 8.25 -22.51
N LYS A 7 5.10 8.71 -23.52
CA LYS A 7 6.48 8.27 -23.77
C LYS A 7 7.38 8.56 -22.58
N ASN A 8 7.32 9.77 -22.02
CA ASN A 8 8.10 10.14 -20.83
C ASN A 8 7.72 9.27 -19.62
N VAL A 9 6.42 8.98 -19.45
CA VAL A 9 5.96 8.07 -18.41
C VAL A 9 6.61 6.70 -18.57
N PHE A 10 6.64 6.16 -19.80
CA PHE A 10 7.23 4.86 -20.06
C PHE A 10 8.74 4.86 -19.82
N GLU A 11 9.46 5.90 -20.23
CA GLU A 11 10.89 6.08 -19.97
C GLU A 11 11.20 6.11 -18.46
N HIS A 12 10.35 6.75 -17.65
CA HIS A 12 10.47 6.73 -16.20
C HIS A 12 10.20 5.34 -15.62
N VAL A 13 9.20 4.62 -16.13
CA VAL A 13 8.94 3.23 -15.69
C VAL A 13 10.11 2.33 -16.04
N ASP A 14 10.65 2.46 -17.26
CA ASP A 14 11.79 1.67 -17.74
C ASP A 14 13.02 1.90 -16.87
N MET A 15 13.35 3.16 -16.58
CA MET A 15 14.42 3.54 -15.67
C MET A 15 14.21 2.93 -14.26
N LEU A 16 13.01 3.00 -13.72
CA LEU A 16 12.72 2.49 -12.38
C LEU A 16 12.75 0.97 -12.32
N ALA A 17 12.15 0.28 -13.29
CA ALA A 17 11.95 -1.16 -13.24
C ALA A 17 13.12 -1.98 -13.81
N TYR A 18 13.85 -1.47 -14.82
CA TYR A 18 15.00 -2.16 -15.42
C TYR A 18 16.32 -1.59 -14.95
N GLU A 19 16.57 -0.29 -15.11
CA GLU A 19 17.88 0.29 -14.85
C GLU A 19 18.20 0.35 -13.34
N ILE A 20 17.26 0.76 -12.52
CA ILE A 20 17.35 0.73 -11.07
C ILE A 20 17.01 -0.68 -10.57
N GLY A 21 15.97 -1.27 -11.10
CA GLY A 21 15.48 -2.60 -10.79
C GLY A 21 14.75 -2.67 -9.43
N PRO A 22 14.87 -3.80 -8.71
CA PRO A 22 14.20 -4.01 -7.43
C PRO A 22 14.47 -2.91 -6.41
N ARG A 23 13.41 -2.31 -5.87
CA ARG A 23 13.43 -1.10 -5.02
C ARG A 23 12.94 -1.34 -3.61
N LYS A 24 13.26 -2.51 -3.03
CA LYS A 24 12.85 -2.82 -1.65
C LYS A 24 13.29 -1.71 -0.70
N ALA A 25 12.37 -1.27 0.17
CA ALA A 25 12.62 -0.20 1.14
C ALA A 25 13.92 -0.40 1.93
N GLY A 26 14.76 0.63 2.05
CA GLY A 26 16.08 0.62 2.69
C GLY A 26 17.20 -0.05 1.89
N SER A 27 16.92 -0.60 0.71
CA SER A 27 17.91 -1.23 -0.16
C SER A 27 18.75 -0.22 -0.96
N ARG A 28 19.72 -0.72 -1.72
CA ARG A 28 20.47 0.10 -2.70
C ARG A 28 19.54 0.63 -3.80
N GLY A 29 18.58 -0.21 -4.27
CA GLY A 29 17.60 0.21 -5.27
C GLY A 29 16.70 1.34 -4.77
N ASP A 30 16.25 1.29 -3.51
CA ASP A 30 15.50 2.35 -2.87
C ASP A 30 16.28 3.69 -2.86
N ARG A 31 17.55 3.67 -2.49
CA ARG A 31 18.42 4.87 -2.50
C ARG A 31 18.62 5.42 -3.91
N ARG A 32 18.93 4.57 -4.90
CA ARG A 32 19.04 5.00 -6.32
C ARG A 32 17.75 5.62 -6.84
N THR A 33 16.61 5.10 -6.41
CA THR A 33 15.29 5.70 -6.75
C THR A 33 15.14 7.09 -6.15
N VAL A 34 15.53 7.30 -4.89
CA VAL A 34 15.52 8.63 -4.25
C VAL A 34 16.40 9.62 -4.99
N GLU A 35 17.61 9.20 -5.39
CA GLU A 35 18.54 10.02 -6.17
C GLU A 35 17.95 10.40 -7.54
N TYR A 36 17.42 9.42 -8.27
CA TYR A 36 16.79 9.64 -9.56
C TYR A 36 15.59 10.60 -9.50
N LEU A 37 14.65 10.34 -8.59
CA LEU A 37 13.47 11.20 -8.42
C LEU A 37 13.87 12.62 -8.00
N SER A 38 14.83 12.74 -7.08
CA SER A 38 15.32 14.05 -6.64
C SER A 38 15.98 14.83 -7.78
N SER A 39 16.73 14.13 -8.65
CA SER A 39 17.35 14.75 -9.83
C SER A 39 16.28 15.26 -10.80
N LYS A 40 15.29 14.43 -11.12
CA LYS A 40 14.21 14.79 -12.06
C LYS A 40 13.35 15.95 -11.55
N LEU A 41 12.97 15.91 -10.29
CA LEU A 41 12.18 17.00 -9.69
C LEU A 41 12.94 18.32 -9.67
N ARG A 42 14.25 18.30 -9.41
CA ARG A 42 15.10 19.51 -9.50
C ARG A 42 15.29 20.00 -10.93
N GLU A 43 15.41 19.08 -11.90
CA GLU A 43 15.43 19.41 -13.34
C GLU A 43 14.16 20.16 -13.76
N TYR A 44 13.02 19.80 -13.17
CA TYR A 44 11.75 20.53 -13.37
C TYR A 44 11.63 21.81 -12.53
N GLY A 45 12.70 22.26 -11.88
CA GLY A 45 12.73 23.48 -11.07
C GLY A 45 12.07 23.35 -9.69
N LEU A 46 11.75 22.13 -9.25
CA LEU A 46 11.05 21.93 -7.98
C LEU A 46 12.02 21.76 -6.81
N LYS A 47 11.64 22.33 -5.67
CA LYS A 47 12.35 22.12 -4.41
C LYS A 47 11.94 20.79 -3.80
N VAL A 48 12.92 19.92 -3.58
CA VAL A 48 12.71 18.59 -3.00
C VAL A 48 12.97 18.63 -1.50
N HIS A 49 12.01 18.14 -0.72
CA HIS A 49 12.14 17.88 0.71
C HIS A 49 12.21 16.39 0.98
N VAL A 50 13.12 15.99 1.84
CA VAL A 50 13.30 14.60 2.27
C VAL A 50 12.78 14.46 3.70
N GLN A 51 11.77 13.60 3.89
CA GLN A 51 11.25 13.25 5.20
C GLN A 51 11.76 11.86 5.59
N GLU A 52 12.82 11.79 6.37
CA GLU A 52 13.38 10.52 6.85
C GLU A 52 12.50 9.89 7.94
N PHE A 53 12.43 8.56 7.94
CA PHE A 53 11.76 7.78 8.99
C PHE A 53 12.35 6.38 9.13
N GLY A 54 12.13 5.79 10.32
CA GLY A 54 12.46 4.39 10.57
C GLY A 54 11.29 3.47 10.28
N PHE A 55 11.58 2.24 9.83
CA PHE A 55 10.58 1.20 9.61
C PHE A 55 11.12 -0.18 10.01
N VAL A 56 10.21 -1.11 10.29
CA VAL A 56 10.54 -2.51 10.53
C VAL A 56 9.86 -3.36 9.47
N GLY A 57 10.66 -4.14 8.74
CA GLY A 57 10.18 -4.96 7.64
C GLY A 57 9.10 -5.97 8.08
N ARG A 58 8.11 -6.18 7.22
CA ARG A 58 6.95 -7.04 7.45
C ARG A 58 7.37 -8.47 7.82
N THR A 59 8.32 -9.04 7.10
CA THR A 59 8.84 -10.39 7.36
C THR A 59 9.47 -10.51 8.74
N ARG A 60 10.27 -9.51 9.14
CA ARG A 60 10.92 -9.48 10.47
C ARG A 60 9.91 -9.37 11.60
N ARG A 61 8.89 -8.52 11.43
CA ARG A 61 7.79 -8.41 12.40
C ARG A 61 7.03 -9.71 12.53
N LEU A 62 6.71 -10.37 11.41
CA LEU A 62 6.00 -11.65 11.41
C LEU A 62 6.83 -12.75 12.07
N ALA A 63 8.13 -12.84 11.79
CA ALA A 63 9.03 -13.80 12.44
C ALA A 63 9.11 -13.56 13.96
N PHE A 64 9.23 -12.30 14.38
CA PHE A 64 9.21 -11.93 15.80
C PHE A 64 7.90 -12.33 16.49
N MET A 65 6.77 -12.01 15.87
CA MET A 65 5.44 -12.39 16.38
C MET A 65 5.29 -13.91 16.49
N LEU A 66 5.76 -14.65 15.47
CA LEU A 66 5.72 -16.10 15.49
C LEU A 66 6.53 -16.66 16.67
N SER A 67 7.79 -16.24 16.79
CA SER A 67 8.69 -16.73 17.85
C SER A 67 8.16 -16.39 19.25
N LEU A 68 7.76 -15.15 19.48
CA LEU A 68 7.24 -14.68 20.76
C LEU A 68 5.91 -15.35 21.11
N GLY A 69 5.01 -15.49 20.13
CA GLY A 69 3.70 -16.12 20.34
C GLY A 69 3.80 -17.60 20.64
N LEU A 70 4.69 -18.33 19.96
CA LEU A 70 4.95 -19.74 20.27
C LEU A 70 5.51 -19.90 21.69
N LEU A 71 6.47 -19.05 22.09
CA LEU A 71 6.99 -19.05 23.47
C LEU A 71 5.86 -18.81 24.48
N PHE A 72 5.04 -17.79 24.27
CA PHE A 72 3.97 -17.44 25.21
C PHE A 72 2.89 -18.51 25.27
N LEU A 73 2.47 -19.08 24.15
CA LEU A 73 1.52 -20.20 24.13
C LEU A 73 2.09 -21.44 24.83
N SER A 74 3.37 -21.77 24.63
CA SER A 74 4.00 -22.89 25.32
C SER A 74 4.00 -22.71 26.83
N LEU A 75 4.30 -21.51 27.31
CA LEU A 75 4.27 -21.20 28.75
C LEU A 75 2.86 -21.35 29.37
N THR A 76 1.79 -21.17 28.58
CA THR A 76 0.41 -21.32 29.09
C THR A 76 0.08 -22.73 29.59
N PHE A 77 0.82 -23.77 29.16
CA PHE A 77 0.62 -25.14 29.67
C PHE A 77 1.04 -25.28 31.14
N PHE A 78 1.98 -24.46 31.61
CA PHE A 78 2.54 -24.50 32.94
C PHE A 78 1.93 -23.46 33.90
N LEU A 79 1.09 -22.56 33.39
CA LEU A 79 0.54 -21.46 34.17
C LEU A 79 -0.95 -21.69 34.51
N PRO A 80 -1.43 -21.18 35.65
CA PRO A 80 -2.88 -21.12 35.96
C PRO A 80 -3.64 -20.34 34.88
N PRO A 81 -4.95 -20.60 34.71
CA PRO A 81 -5.74 -19.99 33.60
C PRO A 81 -5.65 -18.47 33.55
N LEU A 82 -5.80 -17.76 34.65
CA LEU A 82 -5.73 -16.31 34.70
C LEU A 82 -4.36 -15.77 34.28
N ARG A 83 -3.27 -16.38 34.75
CA ARG A 83 -1.90 -15.99 34.39
C ARG A 83 -1.62 -16.26 32.90
N SER A 84 -2.17 -17.35 32.37
CA SER A 84 -2.09 -17.66 30.94
C SER A 84 -2.77 -16.59 30.06
N LEU A 85 -3.95 -16.15 30.48
CA LEU A 85 -4.69 -15.09 29.78
C LEU A 85 -3.93 -13.75 29.84
N LEU A 86 -3.37 -13.38 31.00
CA LEU A 86 -2.55 -12.18 31.13
C LEU A 86 -1.29 -12.25 30.27
N LEU A 87 -0.61 -13.41 30.23
CA LEU A 87 0.56 -13.62 29.40
C LEU A 87 0.23 -13.47 27.90
N TRP A 88 -0.88 -14.07 27.45
CA TRP A 88 -1.32 -13.94 26.08
C TRP A 88 -1.72 -12.48 25.72
N SER A 89 -2.37 -11.78 26.63
CA SER A 89 -2.70 -10.36 26.46
C SER A 89 -1.44 -9.49 26.33
N LEU A 90 -0.39 -9.80 27.12
CA LEU A 90 0.91 -9.15 26.99
C LEU A 90 1.55 -9.43 25.63
N PHE A 91 1.47 -10.67 25.11
CA PHE A 91 1.93 -10.97 23.75
C PHE A 91 1.21 -10.13 22.69
N LEU A 92 -0.12 -10.02 22.75
CA LEU A 92 -0.90 -9.21 21.81
C LEU A 92 -0.47 -7.74 21.87
N LEU A 93 -0.24 -7.21 23.08
CA LEU A 93 0.26 -5.85 23.27
C LEU A 93 1.67 -5.67 22.65
N LEU A 94 2.60 -6.56 22.96
CA LEU A 94 3.97 -6.49 22.40
C LEU A 94 3.97 -6.65 20.88
N SER A 95 3.08 -7.46 20.33
CA SER A 95 2.95 -7.62 18.88
C SER A 95 2.49 -6.33 18.18
N GLU A 96 1.56 -5.60 18.79
CA GLU A 96 1.11 -4.29 18.29
C GLU A 96 2.26 -3.27 18.32
N PHE A 97 3.07 -3.26 19.37
CA PHE A 97 4.22 -2.36 19.50
C PHE A 97 5.51 -2.88 18.85
N SER A 98 5.49 -4.04 18.20
CA SER A 98 6.67 -4.66 17.57
C SER A 98 7.45 -3.73 16.64
N GLY A 99 6.74 -2.85 15.93
CA GLY A 99 7.35 -1.85 15.05
C GLY A 99 8.17 -0.76 15.77
N ARG A 100 8.00 -0.60 17.11
CA ARG A 100 8.77 0.32 17.95
C ARG A 100 9.87 -0.39 18.73
N ILE A 101 9.68 -1.66 19.03
CA ILE A 101 10.60 -2.48 19.84
C ILE A 101 11.74 -3.04 19.01
N LEU A 102 11.44 -3.48 17.79
CA LEU A 102 12.44 -4.07 16.91
C LEU A 102 13.36 -3.02 16.30
N PRO A 103 14.66 -3.32 16.15
CA PRO A 103 15.58 -2.44 15.45
C PRO A 103 15.13 -2.27 14.00
N GLY A 104 14.94 -1.01 13.62
CA GLY A 104 14.43 -0.62 12.30
C GLY A 104 15.52 -0.39 11.26
N GLN A 105 15.08 -0.28 10.03
CA GLN A 105 15.83 0.27 8.91
C GLN A 105 15.38 1.72 8.67
N LYS A 106 16.17 2.50 7.91
CA LYS A 106 15.80 3.87 7.53
C LYS A 106 15.45 3.94 6.05
N THR A 107 14.49 4.77 5.74
CA THR A 107 14.12 5.22 4.40
C THR A 107 13.51 6.62 4.51
N CYS A 108 12.94 7.16 3.45
CA CYS A 108 12.34 8.49 3.47
C CYS A 108 11.09 8.58 2.58
N ASN A 109 10.34 9.66 2.71
CA ASN A 109 9.46 10.17 1.66
C ASN A 109 10.17 11.30 0.93
N LEU A 110 9.92 11.43 -0.38
CA LEU A 110 10.30 12.60 -1.16
C LEU A 110 9.07 13.45 -1.40
N LEU A 111 9.18 14.74 -1.15
CA LEU A 111 8.10 15.70 -1.24
C LEU A 111 8.54 16.85 -2.16
N ALA A 112 7.68 17.22 -3.11
CA ALA A 112 7.89 18.37 -3.97
C ALA A 112 6.61 19.23 -3.99
N GLU A 113 6.69 20.46 -3.55
CA GLU A 113 5.55 21.37 -3.47
C GLU A 113 5.63 22.43 -4.56
N MET A 114 4.53 22.63 -5.26
CA MET A 114 4.26 23.74 -6.16
C MET A 114 3.33 24.71 -5.44
N LYS A 115 3.77 25.98 -5.31
CA LYS A 115 3.01 27.03 -4.65
C LYS A 115 2.17 27.75 -5.67
N GLY A 116 0.87 27.64 -5.57
CA GLY A 116 -0.15 28.35 -6.35
C GLY A 116 -1.26 28.85 -5.48
N GLU A 117 -2.24 29.51 -6.06
CA GLU A 117 -3.45 29.96 -5.38
C GLU A 117 -4.55 28.91 -5.47
N GLY A 118 -5.37 28.82 -4.41
CA GLY A 118 -6.51 27.92 -4.35
C GLY A 118 -6.32 26.68 -3.45
N GLU A 119 -7.18 25.71 -3.64
CA GLU A 119 -7.20 24.45 -2.87
C GLU A 119 -6.04 23.56 -3.25
N ARG A 120 -5.18 23.22 -2.28
CA ARG A 120 -4.02 22.37 -2.55
C ARG A 120 -4.43 20.92 -2.78
N LYS A 121 -4.06 20.38 -3.93
CA LYS A 121 -4.16 18.95 -4.24
C LYS A 121 -2.87 18.23 -3.80
N VAL A 122 -3.02 16.96 -3.44
CA VAL A 122 -1.87 16.11 -3.10
C VAL A 122 -1.95 14.83 -3.91
N LEU A 123 -0.91 14.54 -4.67
CA LEU A 123 -0.74 13.28 -5.38
C LEU A 123 0.30 12.42 -4.67
N LEU A 124 -0.07 11.19 -4.36
CA LEU A 124 0.78 10.20 -3.71
C LEU A 124 1.07 9.03 -4.65
N ALA A 125 2.29 8.48 -4.58
CA ALA A 125 2.63 7.17 -5.12
C ALA A 125 3.79 6.57 -4.30
N HIS A 126 3.71 5.29 -3.96
CA HIS A 126 4.85 4.64 -3.31
C HIS A 126 5.91 4.26 -4.34
N ARG A 127 7.18 4.35 -3.95
CA ARG A 127 8.32 4.11 -4.83
C ARG A 127 9.04 2.79 -4.60
N ASP A 128 8.80 2.16 -3.46
CA ASP A 128 9.35 0.85 -3.14
C ASP A 128 8.60 -0.27 -3.88
N SER A 129 9.23 -1.41 -4.03
CA SER A 129 8.64 -2.60 -4.63
C SER A 129 8.66 -3.80 -3.69
N ALA A 130 7.68 -4.70 -3.87
CA ALA A 130 7.42 -5.83 -3.00
C ALA A 130 8.46 -6.94 -3.11
N SER A 131 8.62 -7.73 -2.03
CA SER A 131 9.20 -9.07 -2.14
C SER A 131 8.30 -9.98 -2.98
N CYS A 132 8.89 -10.77 -3.86
CA CYS A 132 8.14 -11.67 -4.72
C CYS A 132 7.39 -12.74 -3.93
N VAL A 133 6.22 -13.11 -4.45
CA VAL A 133 5.39 -14.19 -3.93
C VAL A 133 5.67 -15.45 -4.75
N SER A 134 6.45 -16.38 -4.21
CA SER A 134 6.79 -17.63 -4.89
C SER A 134 5.66 -18.67 -4.82
N ARG A 135 4.82 -18.61 -3.78
CA ARG A 135 3.74 -19.57 -3.54
C ARG A 135 2.43 -18.86 -3.23
N PRO A 136 1.71 -18.35 -4.25
CA PRO A 136 0.51 -17.53 -4.04
C PRO A 136 -0.62 -18.26 -3.28
N ARG A 137 -0.76 -19.58 -3.46
CA ARG A 137 -1.74 -20.38 -2.70
C ARG A 137 -1.47 -20.39 -1.20
N LEU A 138 -0.19 -20.48 -0.79
CA LEU A 138 0.16 -20.40 0.63
C LEU A 138 -0.11 -19.01 1.18
N LEU A 139 0.13 -17.97 0.38
CA LEU A 139 -0.18 -16.59 0.74
C LEU A 139 -1.69 -16.40 0.97
N GLU A 140 -2.53 -16.91 0.06
CA GLU A 140 -4.00 -16.84 0.16
C GLU A 140 -4.50 -17.55 1.43
N VAL A 141 -4.11 -18.81 1.62
CA VAL A 141 -4.49 -19.60 2.80
C VAL A 141 -4.03 -18.93 4.09
N SER A 142 -2.77 -18.53 4.15
CA SER A 142 -2.25 -17.85 5.35
C SER A 142 -2.95 -16.53 5.63
N SER A 143 -3.25 -15.73 4.60
CA SER A 143 -3.94 -14.44 4.77
C SER A 143 -5.35 -14.59 5.33
N LEU A 144 -6.04 -15.67 4.93
CA LEU A 144 -7.38 -15.98 5.41
C LEU A 144 -7.39 -16.45 6.87
N PHE A 145 -6.46 -17.34 7.23
CA PHE A 145 -6.47 -18.00 8.54
C PHE A 145 -5.53 -17.37 9.57
N LEU A 146 -4.66 -16.42 9.18
CA LEU A 146 -3.78 -15.71 10.11
C LEU A 146 -4.56 -14.99 11.22
N PRO A 147 -5.70 -14.29 10.96
CA PRO A 147 -6.51 -13.74 12.04
C PRO A 147 -7.04 -14.81 13.01
N LEU A 148 -7.44 -15.99 12.48
CA LEU A 148 -7.92 -17.09 13.31
C LEU A 148 -6.83 -17.61 14.24
N SER A 149 -5.57 -17.68 13.78
CA SER A 149 -4.44 -18.12 14.59
C SER A 149 -4.15 -17.19 15.80
N LEU A 150 -4.63 -15.94 15.76
CA LEU A 150 -4.55 -14.99 16.88
C LEU A 150 -5.80 -15.01 17.76
N LEU A 151 -6.98 -15.10 17.15
CA LEU A 151 -8.26 -15.04 17.86
C LEU A 151 -8.60 -16.34 18.61
N LEU A 152 -8.29 -17.48 18.00
CA LEU A 152 -8.61 -18.79 18.60
C LEU A 152 -7.90 -19.02 19.93
N PRO A 153 -6.58 -18.78 20.09
CA PRO A 153 -5.93 -18.87 21.40
C PRO A 153 -6.58 -17.97 22.46
N SER A 154 -6.97 -16.74 22.07
CA SER A 154 -7.66 -15.80 22.97
C SER A 154 -8.98 -16.39 23.48
N PHE A 155 -9.78 -16.95 22.58
CA PHE A 155 -11.06 -17.57 22.89
C PHE A 155 -10.88 -18.83 23.76
N LEU A 156 -9.96 -19.73 23.40
CA LEU A 156 -9.72 -20.96 24.14
C LEU A 156 -9.12 -20.72 25.53
N LEU A 157 -8.31 -19.67 25.70
CA LEU A 157 -7.81 -19.26 27.01
C LEU A 157 -8.93 -18.70 27.90
N LEU A 158 -9.91 -18.02 27.34
CA LEU A 158 -11.13 -17.61 28.07
C LEU A 158 -11.95 -18.84 28.48
N LEU A 159 -12.16 -19.81 27.60
CA LEU A 159 -12.87 -21.05 27.92
C LEU A 159 -12.16 -21.87 28.98
N ARG A 160 -10.84 -21.83 29.04
CA ARG A 160 -10.06 -22.49 30.08
C ARG A 160 -10.39 -22.02 31.49
N LEU A 161 -10.86 -20.79 31.67
CA LEU A 161 -11.33 -20.29 32.99
C LEU A 161 -12.53 -21.09 33.50
N LEU A 162 -13.40 -21.55 32.58
CA LEU A 162 -14.61 -22.30 32.90
C LEU A 162 -14.40 -23.82 32.82
N PHE A 163 -13.56 -24.26 31.88
CA PHE A 163 -13.34 -25.68 31.57
C PHE A 163 -11.84 -26.02 31.52
N PRO A 164 -11.10 -25.99 32.65
CA PRO A 164 -9.66 -26.24 32.67
C PRO A 164 -9.21 -27.58 32.02
N PRO A 165 -9.96 -28.71 32.17
CA PRO A 165 -9.54 -29.98 31.59
C PRO A 165 -9.45 -30.00 30.04
N LEU A 166 -10.12 -29.08 29.34
CA LEU A 166 -10.08 -29.00 27.89
C LEU A 166 -8.81 -28.31 27.36
N TRP A 167 -8.05 -27.64 28.25
CA TRP A 167 -6.92 -26.83 27.81
C TRP A 167 -5.79 -27.60 27.12
N PRO A 168 -5.38 -28.82 27.54
CA PRO A 168 -4.31 -29.50 26.80
C PRO A 168 -4.62 -29.61 25.32
N TRP A 169 -5.84 -30.01 24.95
CA TRP A 169 -6.27 -30.11 23.54
C TRP A 169 -6.40 -28.76 22.87
N GLY A 170 -7.03 -27.78 23.52
CA GLY A 170 -7.16 -26.42 23.02
C GLY A 170 -5.82 -25.70 22.88
N GLY A 171 -4.91 -25.93 23.82
CA GLY A 171 -3.55 -25.41 23.79
C GLY A 171 -2.71 -25.99 22.65
N PHE A 172 -2.74 -27.31 22.44
CA PHE A 172 -2.07 -27.95 21.30
C PHE A 172 -2.64 -27.45 19.94
N LEU A 173 -3.96 -27.36 19.82
CA LEU A 173 -4.59 -26.79 18.62
C LEU A 173 -4.14 -25.34 18.38
N SER A 174 -4.11 -24.53 19.43
CA SER A 174 -3.64 -23.14 19.37
C SER A 174 -2.18 -23.04 18.91
N LEU A 175 -1.28 -23.83 19.51
CA LEU A 175 0.13 -23.90 19.10
C LEU A 175 0.28 -24.32 17.64
N PHE A 176 -0.43 -25.36 17.23
CA PHE A 176 -0.37 -25.88 15.87
C PHE A 176 -0.80 -24.83 14.85
N LEU A 177 -1.97 -24.22 15.05
CA LEU A 177 -2.50 -23.23 14.09
C LEU A 177 -1.65 -21.94 14.10
N PHE A 178 -1.16 -21.54 15.29
CA PHE A 178 -0.30 -20.37 15.41
C PHE A 178 1.08 -20.61 14.79
N ALA A 179 1.62 -21.82 14.85
CA ALA A 179 2.83 -22.19 14.12
C ALA A 179 2.60 -22.27 12.62
N LEU A 180 1.49 -22.87 12.20
CA LEU A 180 1.20 -23.18 10.80
C LEU A 180 1.02 -21.89 9.95
N PHE A 181 0.05 -21.03 10.29
CA PHE A 181 -0.34 -19.96 9.37
C PHE A 181 0.70 -18.85 9.21
N PRO A 182 1.38 -18.35 10.25
CA PRO A 182 2.50 -17.43 10.08
C PRO A 182 3.67 -18.06 9.31
N SER A 183 3.95 -19.37 9.52
CA SER A 183 5.00 -20.08 8.78
C SER A 183 4.64 -20.22 7.30
N LEU A 184 3.40 -20.57 6.96
CA LEU A 184 2.91 -20.60 5.57
C LEU A 184 3.07 -19.21 4.91
N ARG A 185 2.81 -18.14 5.67
CA ARG A 185 3.02 -16.76 5.20
C ARG A 185 4.49 -16.49 4.89
N LEU A 186 5.40 -16.86 5.78
CA LEU A 186 6.84 -16.71 5.55
C LEU A 186 7.31 -17.54 4.35
N LEU A 187 6.86 -18.79 4.26
CA LEU A 187 7.18 -19.71 3.14
C LEU A 187 6.59 -19.29 1.80
N SER A 188 5.57 -18.42 1.80
CA SER A 188 4.98 -17.90 0.56
C SER A 188 5.84 -16.84 -0.13
N LEU A 189 6.75 -16.21 0.60
CA LEU A 189 7.63 -15.16 0.11
C LEU A 189 8.91 -15.75 -0.48
N SER A 190 9.44 -15.09 -1.51
CA SER A 190 10.76 -15.34 -2.07
C SER A 190 11.78 -14.38 -1.47
N SER A 191 13.07 -14.72 -1.61
CA SER A 191 14.17 -13.78 -1.37
C SER A 191 14.30 -12.72 -2.47
N SER A 192 13.76 -13.00 -3.66
CA SER A 192 13.73 -12.04 -4.77
C SER A 192 12.74 -10.92 -4.52
N VAL A 193 12.97 -9.80 -5.19
CA VAL A 193 12.15 -8.59 -5.11
C VAL A 193 11.66 -8.25 -6.50
N SER A 194 10.37 -7.89 -6.62
CA SER A 194 9.74 -7.50 -7.88
C SER A 194 10.44 -6.29 -8.50
N PRO A 195 10.60 -6.24 -9.83
CA PRO A 195 10.95 -5.01 -10.53
C PRO A 195 9.90 -3.92 -10.35
N GLY A 196 8.64 -4.30 -10.13
CA GLY A 196 7.55 -3.40 -9.75
C GLY A 196 7.27 -2.34 -10.82
N ALA A 197 7.12 -2.74 -12.08
CA ALA A 197 6.78 -1.82 -13.15
C ALA A 197 5.36 -1.27 -12.99
N ASN A 198 4.40 -2.16 -12.75
CA ASN A 198 3.03 -1.76 -12.45
C ASN A 198 2.88 -1.34 -10.98
N ASP A 199 3.56 -2.02 -10.06
CA ASP A 199 3.50 -1.81 -8.62
C ASP A 199 4.86 -1.36 -8.04
N ASN A 200 5.16 -0.04 -7.96
CA ASN A 200 4.33 1.06 -8.38
C ASN A 200 5.16 2.10 -9.17
N ALA A 201 6.05 1.63 -10.08
CA ALA A 201 6.76 2.55 -10.97
C ALA A 201 5.75 3.28 -11.89
N SER A 202 4.60 2.65 -12.22
CA SER A 202 3.53 3.27 -13.00
C SER A 202 3.00 4.55 -12.35
N GLY A 203 2.63 4.49 -11.07
CA GLY A 203 2.18 5.66 -10.31
C GLY A 203 3.26 6.72 -10.16
N VAL A 204 4.49 6.30 -9.81
CA VAL A 204 5.63 7.22 -9.67
C VAL A 204 5.92 7.96 -10.98
N ALA A 205 5.95 7.26 -12.11
CA ALA A 205 6.20 7.83 -13.42
C ALA A 205 5.13 8.84 -13.85
N LEU A 206 3.85 8.52 -13.56
CA LEU A 206 2.75 9.45 -13.79
C LEU A 206 2.90 10.73 -12.97
N LEU A 207 3.28 10.63 -11.71
CA LEU A 207 3.52 11.79 -10.86
C LEU A 207 4.69 12.63 -11.36
N LEU A 208 5.76 12.02 -11.89
CA LEU A 208 6.88 12.76 -12.48
C LEU A 208 6.44 13.54 -13.73
N GLU A 209 5.66 12.93 -14.60
CA GLU A 209 5.17 13.61 -15.81
C GLU A 209 4.17 14.72 -15.46
N VAL A 210 3.29 14.51 -14.45
CA VAL A 210 2.46 15.58 -13.90
C VAL A 210 3.31 16.71 -13.33
N ALA A 211 4.40 16.39 -12.63
CA ALA A 211 5.35 17.38 -12.11
C ALA A 211 5.94 18.24 -13.24
N ARG A 212 6.42 17.58 -14.31
CA ARG A 212 7.01 18.24 -15.47
C ARG A 212 6.02 19.19 -16.12
N VAL A 213 4.81 18.73 -16.39
CA VAL A 213 3.79 19.55 -17.06
C VAL A 213 3.35 20.71 -16.16
N CYS A 214 2.99 20.45 -14.90
CA CYS A 214 2.50 21.47 -13.98
C CYS A 214 3.55 22.55 -13.69
N SER A 215 4.84 22.20 -13.64
CA SER A 215 5.92 23.18 -13.38
C SER A 215 6.11 24.21 -14.52
N GLN A 216 5.61 23.90 -15.72
CA GLN A 216 5.69 24.78 -16.90
C GLN A 216 4.46 25.69 -17.07
N LEU A 217 3.44 25.52 -16.21
CA LEU A 217 2.21 26.31 -16.31
C LEU A 217 2.37 27.68 -15.62
N ASN A 218 1.59 28.64 -16.11
CA ASN A 218 1.46 29.95 -15.50
C ASN A 218 -0.03 30.37 -15.52
N PRO A 219 -0.72 30.45 -14.38
CA PRO A 219 -0.20 30.19 -13.02
C PRO A 219 0.07 28.70 -12.75
N VAL A 220 1.03 28.44 -11.85
CA VAL A 220 1.32 27.08 -11.35
C VAL A 220 0.21 26.64 -10.41
N PRO A 221 -0.35 25.42 -10.53
CA PRO A 221 -1.36 24.92 -9.60
C PRO A 221 -0.79 24.64 -8.21
N PRO A 222 -1.58 24.83 -7.12
CA PRO A 222 -1.15 24.47 -5.77
C PRO A 222 -1.16 22.95 -5.60
N LEU A 223 0.01 22.32 -5.75
CA LEU A 223 0.16 20.86 -5.79
C LEU A 223 1.30 20.40 -4.88
N LEU A 224 1.05 19.35 -4.10
CA LEU A 224 2.08 18.60 -3.38
C LEU A 224 2.19 17.21 -4.00
N LEU A 225 3.39 16.87 -4.45
CA LEU A 225 3.73 15.52 -4.89
C LEU A 225 4.47 14.81 -3.75
N ALA A 226 4.03 13.59 -3.42
CA ALA A 226 4.63 12.79 -2.36
C ALA A 226 4.94 11.38 -2.87
N PHE A 227 6.22 11.06 -2.93
CA PHE A 227 6.72 9.73 -3.27
C PHE A 227 7.05 9.01 -1.97
N THR A 228 6.14 8.15 -1.52
CA THR A 228 6.26 7.45 -0.24
C THR A 228 7.21 6.26 -0.32
N GLY A 229 7.84 5.92 0.80
CA GLY A 229 8.68 4.74 0.93
C GLY A 229 8.11 3.74 1.92
N ALA A 230 8.53 2.48 1.81
CA ALA A 230 8.15 1.40 2.69
C ALA A 230 6.62 1.20 2.82
N GLU A 231 5.90 1.38 1.71
CA GLU A 231 4.49 1.01 1.60
C GLU A 231 4.34 -0.49 1.78
N GLU A 232 5.11 -1.27 1.03
CA GLU A 232 5.13 -2.73 0.98
C GLU A 232 5.53 -3.38 2.32
N GLU A 233 6.24 -2.66 3.13
CA GLU A 233 6.64 -3.09 4.47
C GLU A 233 5.59 -2.71 5.55
N GLY A 234 4.48 -2.08 5.15
CA GLY A 234 3.32 -1.80 5.99
C GLY A 234 2.94 -0.33 6.11
N LEU A 235 2.90 0.41 5.01
CA LEU A 235 2.42 1.80 4.92
C LEU A 235 3.23 2.78 5.79
N TRP A 236 4.55 2.55 5.94
CA TRP A 236 5.35 3.36 6.87
C TRP A 236 5.52 4.80 6.39
N GLY A 237 5.70 4.99 5.07
CA GLY A 237 5.81 6.32 4.47
C GLY A 237 4.57 7.17 4.68
N SER A 238 3.40 6.64 4.39
CA SER A 238 2.14 7.36 4.61
C SER A 238 1.82 7.58 6.09
N LYS A 239 2.22 6.67 7.00
CA LYS A 239 2.16 6.90 8.45
C LYS A 239 3.05 8.06 8.89
N ALA A 240 4.29 8.12 8.36
CA ALA A 240 5.22 9.22 8.63
C ALA A 240 4.68 10.54 8.05
N LEU A 241 4.15 10.51 6.83
CA LEU A 241 3.54 11.68 6.18
C LEU A 241 2.34 12.20 6.96
N ALA A 242 1.45 11.31 7.42
CA ALA A 242 0.26 11.65 8.22
C ALA A 242 0.58 12.29 9.58
N SER A 243 1.81 12.12 10.09
CA SER A 243 2.22 12.63 11.40
C SER A 243 3.29 13.74 11.31
N GLY A 244 3.79 14.02 10.09
CA GLY A 244 4.95 14.90 9.86
C GLY A 244 4.64 16.38 9.72
N GLY A 245 3.38 16.81 9.84
CA GLY A 245 3.00 18.24 9.80
C GLY A 245 3.05 18.88 8.40
N VAL A 246 3.34 18.12 7.33
CA VAL A 246 3.42 18.65 5.96
C VAL A 246 2.02 18.80 5.34
N LEU A 247 1.11 17.87 5.68
CA LEU A 247 -0.25 17.86 5.18
C LEU A 247 -1.13 18.85 5.95
N ARG A 248 -2.05 19.50 5.23
CA ARG A 248 -3.10 20.38 5.76
C ARG A 248 -4.42 19.59 5.84
N ARG A 249 -5.33 20.02 6.72
CA ARG A 249 -6.62 19.34 6.90
C ARG A 249 -7.52 19.42 5.66
N GLU A 250 -7.41 20.51 4.95
CA GLU A 250 -8.15 20.83 3.72
C GLU A 250 -7.57 20.17 2.47
N ASP A 251 -6.37 19.57 2.56
CA ASP A 251 -5.75 18.89 1.43
C ASP A 251 -6.65 17.79 0.87
N ARG A 252 -6.75 17.75 -0.45
CA ARG A 252 -7.45 16.68 -1.19
C ARG A 252 -6.41 15.71 -1.74
N ILE A 253 -6.37 14.51 -1.19
CA ILE A 253 -5.25 13.58 -1.37
C ILE A 253 -5.68 12.39 -2.24
N LEU A 254 -5.01 12.22 -3.37
CA LEU A 254 -5.18 11.07 -4.27
C LEU A 254 -3.90 10.24 -4.29
N ASN A 255 -3.99 9.02 -3.77
CA ASN A 255 -2.95 8.01 -3.93
C ASN A 255 -3.13 7.30 -5.27
N VAL A 256 -2.05 7.17 -6.03
CA VAL A 256 -2.00 6.51 -7.33
C VAL A 256 -1.15 5.26 -7.19
N ASP A 257 -1.79 4.10 -7.31
CA ASP A 257 -1.20 2.84 -6.93
C ASP A 257 -1.60 1.73 -7.89
N THR A 258 -0.62 1.19 -8.62
CA THR A 258 -0.81 0.06 -9.53
C THR A 258 -1.86 0.36 -10.62
N VAL A 259 -1.63 1.37 -11.45
CA VAL A 259 -2.61 1.88 -12.41
C VAL A 259 -2.28 1.56 -13.88
N GLY A 260 -1.23 0.79 -14.14
CA GLY A 260 -0.70 0.58 -15.50
C GLY A 260 -1.40 -0.50 -16.31
N VAL A 261 -2.28 -1.33 -15.71
CA VAL A 261 -2.88 -2.49 -16.39
C VAL A 261 -4.32 -2.68 -16.00
N GLY A 262 -5.20 -2.82 -16.98
CA GLY A 262 -6.59 -3.18 -16.80
C GLY A 262 -7.53 -2.02 -16.44
N ARG A 263 -8.70 -2.35 -15.86
CA ARG A 263 -9.71 -1.36 -15.53
C ARG A 263 -9.37 -0.63 -14.23
N VAL A 264 -9.41 0.69 -14.26
CA VAL A 264 -9.21 1.52 -13.07
C VAL A 264 -10.39 1.49 -12.10
N HIS A 265 -10.09 1.60 -10.82
CA HIS A 265 -11.05 1.60 -9.73
C HIS A 265 -10.71 2.68 -8.71
N LEU A 266 -11.74 3.28 -8.12
CA LEU A 266 -11.61 4.12 -6.94
C LEU A 266 -11.86 3.29 -5.69
N VAL A 267 -10.98 3.40 -4.71
CA VAL A 267 -11.17 2.78 -3.40
C VAL A 267 -12.19 3.62 -2.63
N VAL A 268 -13.41 3.12 -2.53
CA VAL A 268 -14.51 3.82 -1.84
C VAL A 268 -14.56 3.52 -0.35
N GLY A 269 -13.75 2.57 0.13
CA GLY A 269 -13.66 2.26 1.54
C GLY A 269 -12.78 1.05 1.83
N SER A 270 -12.47 0.85 3.10
CA SER A 270 -11.57 -0.19 3.59
C SER A 270 -12.08 -0.82 4.90
N GLY A 271 -11.71 -2.09 5.10
CA GLY A 271 -11.93 -2.83 6.34
C GLY A 271 -13.19 -3.69 6.36
N LEU A 272 -13.12 -4.78 7.16
CA LEU A 272 -14.21 -5.73 7.37
C LEU A 272 -15.04 -5.35 8.60
N LEU A 273 -14.42 -5.26 9.76
CA LEU A 273 -15.07 -4.96 11.05
C LEU A 273 -15.08 -3.45 11.34
N ARG A 274 -13.96 -2.79 11.12
CA ARG A 274 -13.84 -1.32 11.25
C ARG A 274 -13.87 -0.70 9.86
N ARG A 275 -15.08 -0.55 9.34
CA ARG A 275 -15.31 0.02 8.02
C ARG A 275 -14.98 1.52 8.01
N ARG A 276 -14.21 1.97 7.02
CA ARG A 276 -13.89 3.37 6.77
C ARG A 276 -14.16 3.69 5.33
N GLU A 277 -15.07 4.62 5.10
CA GLU A 277 -15.35 5.15 3.76
C GLU A 277 -14.34 6.24 3.41
N THR A 278 -13.99 6.33 2.14
CA THR A 278 -13.25 7.48 1.61
C THR A 278 -14.21 8.64 1.34
N PRO A 279 -13.75 9.91 1.33
CA PRO A 279 -14.63 11.06 1.18
C PRO A 279 -15.36 11.05 -0.17
N ARG A 280 -16.69 11.07 -0.15
CA ARG A 280 -17.55 11.01 -1.36
C ARG A 280 -17.24 12.14 -2.33
N GLY A 281 -17.13 13.38 -1.85
CA GLY A 281 -16.84 14.53 -2.70
C GLY A 281 -15.49 14.45 -3.40
N LEU A 282 -14.45 13.87 -2.74
CA LEU A 282 -13.17 13.60 -3.37
C LEU A 282 -13.31 12.51 -4.46
N ASN A 283 -14.01 11.42 -4.16
CA ASN A 283 -14.24 10.34 -5.12
C ASN A 283 -15.02 10.82 -6.36
N GLU A 284 -16.01 11.70 -6.18
CA GLU A 284 -16.76 12.27 -7.29
C GLU A 284 -15.92 13.18 -8.17
N GLU A 285 -15.05 14.01 -7.57
CA GLU A 285 -14.11 14.84 -8.30
C GLU A 285 -13.16 13.99 -9.14
N VAL A 286 -12.48 13.00 -8.53
CA VAL A 286 -11.57 12.10 -9.27
C VAL A 286 -12.32 11.33 -10.35
N ARG A 287 -13.55 10.87 -10.07
CA ARG A 287 -14.38 10.17 -11.05
C ARG A 287 -14.72 11.05 -12.25
N ARG A 288 -14.99 12.34 -12.02
CA ARG A 288 -15.25 13.30 -13.08
C ARG A 288 -14.02 13.45 -13.98
N CYS A 289 -12.84 13.71 -13.39
CA CYS A 289 -11.57 13.81 -14.14
C CYS A 289 -11.29 12.56 -15.00
N LEU A 290 -11.53 11.36 -14.44
CA LEU A 290 -11.36 10.11 -15.17
C LEU A 290 -12.37 9.95 -16.33
N LYS A 291 -13.64 10.33 -16.12
CA LYS A 291 -14.68 10.26 -17.15
C LYS A 291 -14.41 11.21 -18.32
N GLU A 292 -13.88 12.39 -18.05
CA GLU A 292 -13.49 13.36 -19.07
C GLU A 292 -12.38 12.83 -20.00
N GLU A 293 -11.54 11.90 -19.49
CA GLU A 293 -10.54 11.17 -20.28
C GLU A 293 -11.07 9.83 -20.84
N GLY A 294 -12.38 9.63 -20.84
CA GLY A 294 -13.02 8.42 -21.38
C GLY A 294 -12.87 7.16 -20.51
N LEU A 295 -12.41 7.29 -19.26
CA LEU A 295 -12.32 6.19 -18.32
C LEU A 295 -13.62 6.06 -17.52
N ARG A 296 -14.01 4.79 -17.25
CA ARG A 296 -15.17 4.48 -16.41
C ARG A 296 -14.69 3.71 -15.17
N PRO A 297 -14.24 4.40 -14.10
CA PRO A 297 -13.71 3.74 -12.93
C PRO A 297 -14.78 2.90 -12.25
N GLY A 298 -14.40 1.70 -11.81
CA GLY A 298 -15.18 0.91 -10.89
C GLY A 298 -15.04 1.44 -9.47
N GLU A 299 -15.84 0.89 -8.55
CA GLU A 299 -15.70 1.10 -7.11
C GLU A 299 -15.12 -0.15 -6.46
N TRP A 300 -14.19 0.05 -5.53
CA TRP A 300 -13.58 -1.02 -4.80
C TRP A 300 -13.61 -0.79 -3.29
N TRP A 301 -14.10 -1.80 -2.58
CA TRP A 301 -14.00 -1.88 -1.13
C TRP A 301 -12.86 -2.84 -0.76
N THR A 302 -11.81 -2.33 -0.11
CA THR A 302 -10.65 -3.17 0.26
C THR A 302 -10.87 -3.82 1.61
N VAL A 303 -10.75 -5.15 1.67
CA VAL A 303 -10.84 -5.91 2.92
C VAL A 303 -9.46 -6.39 3.36
N PHE A 304 -8.66 -6.89 2.43
CA PHE A 304 -7.36 -7.52 2.70
C PHE A 304 -6.16 -6.75 2.14
N SER A 305 -6.39 -5.80 1.23
CA SER A 305 -5.35 -4.89 0.75
C SER A 305 -5.44 -3.55 1.48
N ALA A 306 -4.29 -2.95 1.70
CA ALA A 306 -4.18 -1.64 2.32
C ALA A 306 -3.28 -0.76 1.44
N HIS A 307 -3.72 0.45 1.17
CA HIS A 307 -3.02 1.45 0.37
C HIS A 307 -2.69 2.67 1.22
N ASP A 308 -1.83 3.52 0.73
CA ASP A 308 -1.29 4.69 1.44
C ASP A 308 -2.36 5.71 1.89
N HIS A 309 -3.57 5.71 1.31
CA HIS A 309 -4.67 6.55 1.81
C HIS A 309 -5.14 6.17 3.23
N LEU A 310 -4.98 4.90 3.64
CA LEU A 310 -5.57 4.39 4.88
C LEU A 310 -4.97 5.01 6.16
N PRO A 311 -3.65 5.17 6.34
CA PRO A 311 -3.09 5.91 7.48
C PRO A 311 -3.53 7.37 7.51
N LEU A 312 -3.68 8.00 6.35
CA LEU A 312 -4.15 9.37 6.20
C LEU A 312 -5.60 9.52 6.66
N LEU A 313 -6.50 8.64 6.19
CA LEU A 313 -7.90 8.58 6.66
C LEU A 313 -8.00 8.36 8.18
N ARG A 314 -7.14 7.49 8.74
CA ARG A 314 -7.11 7.24 10.19
C ARG A 314 -6.73 8.47 10.99
N LYS A 315 -5.99 9.38 10.40
CA LYS A 315 -5.60 10.67 10.99
C LYS A 315 -6.54 11.81 10.62
N GLY A 316 -7.64 11.54 9.88
CA GLY A 316 -8.68 12.50 9.54
C GLY A 316 -8.38 13.38 8.33
N PHE A 317 -7.46 12.98 7.45
CA PHE A 317 -7.25 13.65 6.16
C PHE A 317 -8.24 13.15 5.10
N SER A 318 -8.55 14.00 4.12
CA SER A 318 -9.36 13.64 2.97
C SER A 318 -8.53 12.91 1.93
N ALA A 319 -8.56 11.58 1.93
CA ALA A 319 -7.72 10.76 1.07
C ALA A 319 -8.49 9.60 0.42
N THR A 320 -8.14 9.29 -0.84
CA THR A 320 -8.65 8.13 -1.59
C THR A 320 -7.52 7.50 -2.42
N THR A 321 -7.76 6.34 -3.03
CA THR A 321 -6.80 5.66 -3.92
C THR A 321 -7.44 5.39 -5.27
N LEU A 322 -6.70 5.69 -6.33
CA LEU A 322 -6.91 5.20 -7.68
C LEU A 322 -6.00 4.00 -7.89
N THR A 323 -6.57 2.86 -8.27
CA THR A 323 -5.84 1.62 -8.57
C THR A 323 -6.45 0.94 -9.79
N ALA A 324 -5.83 -0.10 -10.33
CA ALA A 324 -6.40 -0.86 -11.43
C ALA A 324 -6.30 -2.37 -11.16
N ASP A 325 -7.31 -3.09 -11.60
CA ASP A 325 -7.48 -4.57 -11.63
C ASP A 325 -6.52 -5.42 -10.78
N THR A 326 -6.23 -4.93 -9.57
CA THR A 326 -5.32 -5.56 -8.59
C THR A 326 -6.02 -6.60 -7.72
N GLY A 327 -7.16 -7.11 -8.18
CA GLY A 327 -7.96 -8.06 -7.41
C GLY A 327 -7.32 -9.43 -7.27
N LEU A 328 -7.39 -9.95 -6.07
CA LEU A 328 -7.05 -11.32 -5.73
C LEU A 328 -7.77 -12.34 -6.64
N ARG A 329 -7.09 -13.43 -6.97
CA ARG A 329 -7.58 -14.51 -7.86
C ARG A 329 -9.03 -14.85 -7.62
N ARG A 330 -9.80 -14.84 -8.68
CA ARG A 330 -11.26 -14.88 -8.77
C ARG A 330 -11.92 -16.20 -8.37
N ASP A 331 -11.17 -17.26 -8.15
CA ASP A 331 -11.69 -18.62 -8.16
C ASP A 331 -12.04 -19.18 -6.76
N SER A 332 -11.84 -18.44 -5.68
CA SER A 332 -12.28 -18.88 -4.37
C SER A 332 -13.73 -18.45 -4.09
N SER A 333 -14.57 -19.40 -3.68
CA SER A 333 -15.94 -19.17 -3.20
C SER A 333 -16.03 -18.15 -2.07
N LEU A 334 -14.95 -17.99 -1.30
CA LEU A 334 -14.82 -17.02 -0.21
C LEU A 334 -14.83 -15.57 -0.68
N PHE A 335 -14.17 -15.24 -1.79
CA PHE A 335 -14.20 -13.87 -2.34
C PHE A 335 -15.58 -13.49 -2.85
N ARG A 336 -16.39 -14.45 -3.32
CA ARG A 336 -17.79 -14.25 -3.65
C ARG A 336 -18.64 -13.96 -2.40
N PHE A 337 -18.37 -14.66 -1.31
CA PHE A 337 -19.08 -14.46 -0.04
C PHE A 337 -18.82 -13.06 0.53
N PHE A 338 -17.59 -12.56 0.51
CA PHE A 338 -17.24 -11.22 0.99
C PHE A 338 -17.56 -10.08 0.01
N ARG A 339 -18.26 -10.34 -1.10
CA ARG A 339 -18.60 -9.35 -2.13
C ARG A 339 -17.41 -8.54 -2.63
N ILE A 340 -16.22 -9.13 -2.67
CA ILE A 340 -15.05 -8.50 -3.25
C ILE A 340 -15.27 -8.36 -4.75
N PRO A 341 -15.10 -7.16 -5.35
CA PRO A 341 -15.36 -6.96 -6.77
C PRO A 341 -14.56 -7.93 -7.63
N LYS A 342 -15.16 -8.37 -8.72
CA LYS A 342 -14.48 -9.19 -9.72
C LYS A 342 -13.41 -8.32 -10.38
N ALA A 343 -12.19 -8.37 -9.88
CA ALA A 343 -11.07 -7.73 -10.53
C ALA A 343 -10.70 -8.47 -11.82
N GLY A 344 -10.25 -7.71 -12.80
CA GLY A 344 -9.83 -8.25 -14.08
C GLY A 344 -8.62 -9.20 -13.95
N ARG A 345 -8.56 -10.20 -14.83
CA ARG A 345 -7.54 -11.27 -14.77
C ARG A 345 -6.12 -10.79 -15.13
N ARG A 346 -5.94 -9.59 -15.74
CA ARG A 346 -4.71 -9.23 -16.42
C ARG A 346 -3.65 -8.62 -15.50
N GLY A 347 -3.99 -7.66 -14.64
CA GLY A 347 -3.02 -6.94 -13.81
C GLY A 347 -2.43 -7.76 -12.67
N TRP A 348 -3.25 -8.59 -12.03
CA TRP A 348 -2.86 -9.38 -10.87
C TRP A 348 -1.88 -10.53 -11.16
N ARG A 349 -1.84 -11.04 -12.38
CA ARG A 349 -1.01 -12.21 -12.71
C ARG A 349 0.48 -11.98 -12.44
N TYR A 350 0.94 -10.76 -12.57
CA TYR A 350 2.34 -10.38 -12.49
C TYR A 350 2.69 -9.58 -11.23
N LEU A 351 1.68 -9.11 -10.49
CA LEU A 351 1.87 -8.32 -9.28
C LEU A 351 2.67 -9.09 -8.23
N HIS A 352 3.65 -8.43 -7.61
CA HIS A 352 4.59 -9.05 -6.66
C HIS A 352 5.32 -10.27 -7.23
N THR A 353 5.67 -10.24 -8.49
CA THR A 353 6.48 -11.27 -9.17
C THR A 353 7.66 -10.64 -9.90
N GLU A 354 8.58 -11.47 -10.36
CA GLU A 354 9.70 -11.04 -11.22
C GLU A 354 9.23 -10.64 -12.63
N GLU A 355 7.98 -10.96 -12.98
CA GLU A 355 7.37 -10.66 -14.27
C GLU A 355 6.61 -9.32 -14.29
N ASP A 356 6.61 -8.54 -13.20
CA ASP A 356 6.06 -7.18 -13.19
C ASP A 356 7.03 -6.21 -13.88
N LEU A 357 6.98 -6.22 -15.21
CA LEU A 357 7.93 -5.59 -16.13
C LEU A 357 7.24 -4.57 -17.03
N PRO A 358 7.97 -3.54 -17.54
CA PRO A 358 7.41 -2.48 -18.38
C PRO A 358 6.58 -2.94 -19.59
N PRO A 359 6.93 -4.00 -20.33
CA PRO A 359 6.13 -4.45 -21.50
C PRO A 359 4.73 -4.97 -21.14
N ARG A 360 4.43 -5.13 -19.85
CA ARG A 360 3.09 -5.54 -19.37
C ARG A 360 2.13 -4.37 -19.26
N LEU A 361 2.63 -3.13 -19.27
CA LEU A 361 1.82 -1.94 -19.07
C LEU A 361 1.02 -1.58 -20.32
N GLU A 362 -0.16 -1.02 -20.11
CA GLU A 362 -1.06 -0.52 -21.16
C GLU A 362 -0.87 0.98 -21.31
N LEU A 363 -0.11 1.43 -22.32
CA LEU A 363 0.20 2.84 -22.56
C LEU A 363 -1.05 3.71 -22.66
N SER A 364 -2.12 3.21 -23.31
CA SER A 364 -3.38 3.94 -23.40
C SER A 364 -4.07 4.18 -22.07
N THR A 365 -3.93 3.25 -21.13
CA THR A 365 -4.44 3.40 -19.74
C THR A 365 -3.60 4.44 -19.01
N LEU A 366 -2.26 4.35 -19.09
CA LEU A 366 -1.35 5.32 -18.45
C LEU A 366 -1.57 6.75 -19.00
N GLU A 367 -1.75 6.90 -20.29
CA GLU A 367 -2.03 8.21 -20.93
C GLU A 367 -3.30 8.84 -20.39
N ARG A 368 -4.41 8.09 -20.39
CA ARG A 368 -5.70 8.59 -19.88
C ARG A 368 -5.68 8.88 -18.40
N VAL A 369 -5.07 8.00 -17.60
CA VAL A 369 -4.90 8.24 -16.16
C VAL A 369 -4.05 9.48 -15.92
N GLY A 370 -2.93 9.65 -16.62
CA GLY A 370 -2.06 10.81 -16.48
C GLY A 370 -2.76 12.12 -16.81
N LYS A 371 -3.54 12.16 -17.90
CA LYS A 371 -4.37 13.33 -18.25
C LYS A 371 -5.42 13.62 -17.18
N ALA A 372 -6.06 12.59 -16.63
CA ALA A 372 -7.01 12.75 -15.53
C ALA A 372 -6.34 13.28 -14.23
N LEU A 373 -5.09 12.88 -13.95
CA LEU A 373 -4.31 13.43 -12.84
C LEU A 373 -3.95 14.90 -13.04
N LEU A 374 -3.64 15.33 -14.27
CA LEU A 374 -3.45 16.74 -14.60
C LEU A 374 -4.72 17.57 -14.35
N ARG A 375 -5.89 17.06 -14.76
CA ARG A 375 -7.17 17.70 -14.45
C ARG A 375 -7.42 17.80 -12.95
N PHE A 376 -7.17 16.73 -12.21
CA PHE A 376 -7.29 16.73 -10.76
C PHE A 376 -6.33 17.73 -10.09
N ALA A 377 -5.12 17.88 -10.62
CA ALA A 377 -4.14 18.86 -10.15
C ALA A 377 -4.50 20.33 -10.49
N GLY A 378 -5.58 20.56 -11.25
CA GLY A 378 -5.97 21.90 -11.69
C GLY A 378 -5.24 22.38 -12.95
N ALA A 379 -4.52 21.48 -13.63
CA ALA A 379 -3.81 21.76 -14.88
C ALA A 379 -4.63 21.43 -16.14
N GLY A 380 -5.92 21.10 -15.98
CA GLY A 380 -6.86 20.82 -17.05
C GLY A 380 -7.28 22.08 -17.78
N GLU A 381 -7.53 22.00 -19.10
CA GLU A 381 -8.24 23.06 -19.80
C GLU A 381 -9.59 23.25 -19.11
N GLY A 382 -9.95 24.50 -18.83
CA GLY A 382 -11.32 24.85 -18.50
C GLY A 382 -12.27 24.28 -19.56
N PRO A 383 -13.56 24.11 -19.28
CA PRO A 383 -14.51 23.65 -20.29
C PRO A 383 -14.31 24.52 -21.54
N ALA A 384 -14.08 23.85 -22.68
CA ALA A 384 -14.12 24.53 -23.96
C ALA A 384 -15.45 25.24 -24.01
N GLY A 385 -15.41 26.58 -23.94
CA GLY A 385 -16.55 27.46 -24.01
C GLY A 385 -17.30 27.34 -25.35
#